data_0715d8c13cf45a5a741d17b0bfd25de7
#
_entry.id   0715d8c13cf45a5a741d17b0bfd25de7
#
_cell.length_a   1.000
_cell.length_b   1.000
_cell.length_c   1.000
_cell.angle_alpha   90.00
_cell.angle_beta   90.00
_cell.angle_gamma   90.00
#
_symmetry.space_group_name_H-M   'P 1'
#
loop_
_entity.id
_entity.type
_entity.pdbx_description
1 polymer ?
#
loop_
_entity_poly.entity_id
_entity_poly.type
_entity_poly.pdbx_seq_one_letter_code
_entity_poly.pdbx_strand_id
1 'polypeptide(L)'
;PEGLSRRELNDYYAFGNKGEFWTPNDTLQGAALKNWKYQTYIKDYLRCVAGVDKAVGQMLDYLEANGLAENTVVIYTSDQGFYLGEHGWFDKRWMYEESFKMPFMISYPKLIKPKSKNNNLLLNIDFAPTLLELAGVELTEAMQGTSFVPQLISNSDQVREAVYYHYYEYPKWHMVQPHYGIRTKRFKLIHFYYNMDEWELYDLDSDPNETNNLYGKVKYKKLVKLLKKKEANFETRTCPG
;
A
#
# COMPACT_ATOMS: atom_id res chain seq x y z
N PRO A 1 12.95 23.57 -1.49
CA PRO A 1 13.78 24.67 -1.01
C PRO A 1 15.25 24.26 -0.98
N GLU A 2 16.06 24.93 -1.85
CA GLU A 2 17.49 24.68 -1.91
C GLU A 2 18.17 25.19 -0.63
N GLY A 3 19.16 24.44 -0.14
CA GLY A 3 19.98 24.84 1.01
C GLY A 3 19.50 24.41 2.38
N LEU A 4 18.37 23.73 2.51
CA LEU A 4 17.92 23.16 3.78
C LEU A 4 18.62 21.83 4.08
N SER A 5 19.03 21.64 5.33
CA SER A 5 19.45 20.34 5.82
C SER A 5 18.29 19.35 5.75
N ARG A 6 18.60 18.04 5.78
CA ARG A 6 17.58 16.98 5.78
C ARG A 6 16.57 17.12 6.94
N ARG A 7 17.04 17.58 8.11
CA ARG A 7 16.17 17.84 9.25
C ARG A 7 15.24 18.99 8.99
N GLU A 8 15.75 20.07 8.43
CA GLU A 8 14.97 21.25 8.07
C GLU A 8 14.00 20.96 6.93
N LEU A 9 14.37 20.11 5.97
CA LEU A 9 13.46 19.62 4.92
C LEU A 9 12.32 18.77 5.51
N ASN A 10 12.63 17.88 6.43
CA ASN A 10 11.60 17.10 7.11
C ASN A 10 10.68 18.01 7.95
N ASP A 11 11.25 18.97 8.65
CA ASP A 11 10.47 19.96 9.41
C ASP A 11 9.65 20.85 8.47
N TYR A 12 10.19 21.22 7.31
CA TYR A 12 9.49 22.00 6.29
C TYR A 12 8.30 21.22 5.69
N TYR A 13 8.49 19.98 5.25
CA TYR A 13 7.43 19.19 4.64
C TYR A 13 6.45 18.62 5.67
N ALA A 14 6.91 18.23 6.85
CA ALA A 14 6.06 17.70 7.89
C ALA A 14 5.36 18.78 8.73
N PHE A 15 6.05 19.91 9.00
CA PHE A 15 5.58 20.88 9.99
C PHE A 15 5.94 22.35 9.66
N GLY A 16 6.83 22.59 8.73
CA GLY A 16 7.61 23.83 8.66
C GLY A 16 6.95 25.06 8.05
N ASN A 17 5.86 24.96 7.32
CA ASN A 17 5.28 26.13 6.64
C ASN A 17 3.78 26.32 6.87
N LYS A 18 3.24 25.73 7.92
CA LYS A 18 1.80 25.74 8.16
C LYS A 18 1.36 26.78 9.19
N GLY A 19 2.22 27.75 9.47
CA GLY A 19 1.89 28.84 10.37
C GLY A 19 1.76 28.41 11.84
N GLU A 20 1.19 29.26 12.65
CA GLU A 20 1.09 29.13 14.11
C GLU A 20 0.39 27.84 14.58
N PHE A 21 -0.41 27.19 13.71
CA PHE A 21 -1.14 25.96 14.04
C PHE A 21 -0.24 24.73 14.29
N TRP A 22 1.00 24.78 13.82
CA TRP A 22 1.93 23.64 13.89
C TRP A 22 3.15 23.89 14.78
N THR A 23 3.21 25.04 15.43
CA THR A 23 4.29 25.37 16.36
C THR A 23 3.96 24.78 17.73
N PRO A 24 4.76 23.84 18.25
CA PRO A 24 4.56 23.37 19.62
C PRO A 24 4.83 24.50 20.58
N ASN A 25 4.14 24.49 21.71
CA ASN A 25 4.47 25.35 22.82
C ASN A 25 5.92 25.07 23.26
N ASP A 26 6.77 26.08 23.37
CA ASP A 26 8.20 25.97 23.69
C ASP A 26 8.48 25.25 25.03
N THR A 27 7.48 25.11 25.87
CA THR A 27 7.56 24.36 27.14
C THR A 27 7.48 22.85 26.96
N LEU A 28 7.04 22.34 25.80
CA LEU A 28 6.88 20.90 25.56
C LEU A 28 8.22 20.25 25.22
N GLN A 29 8.57 19.22 25.98
CA GLN A 29 9.79 18.41 25.77
C GLN A 29 9.51 16.91 25.92
N GLY A 30 10.44 16.09 25.45
CA GLY A 30 10.42 14.65 25.64
C GLY A 30 9.13 13.99 25.15
N ALA A 31 8.52 13.17 26.00
CA ALA A 31 7.30 12.42 25.68
C ALA A 31 6.08 13.34 25.40
N ALA A 32 5.99 14.47 26.08
CA ALA A 32 4.91 15.44 25.87
C ALA A 32 4.99 16.07 24.47
N LEU A 33 6.18 16.45 24.01
CA LEU A 33 6.40 16.99 22.68
C LEU A 33 6.14 15.91 21.62
N LYS A 34 6.59 14.66 21.82
CA LYS A 34 6.32 13.53 20.91
C LYS A 34 4.82 13.30 20.77
N ASN A 35 4.09 13.25 21.87
CA ASN A 35 2.65 13.07 21.86
C ASN A 35 1.92 14.24 21.17
N TRP A 36 2.33 15.48 21.44
CA TRP A 36 1.75 16.65 20.78
C TRP A 36 1.93 16.59 19.26
N LYS A 37 3.15 16.28 18.78
CA LYS A 37 3.46 16.12 17.35
C LYS A 37 2.57 15.05 16.71
N TYR A 38 2.47 13.88 17.33
CA TYR A 38 1.62 12.80 16.85
C TYR A 38 0.14 13.19 16.82
N GLN A 39 -0.39 13.77 17.90
CA GLN A 39 -1.79 14.18 17.98
C GLN A 39 -2.14 15.26 16.95
N THR A 40 -1.26 16.21 16.72
CA THR A 40 -1.45 17.25 15.71
C THR A 40 -1.50 16.63 14.31
N TYR A 41 -0.52 15.81 13.99
CA TYR A 41 -0.42 15.13 12.70
C TYR A 41 -1.63 14.20 12.41
N ILE A 42 -1.94 13.31 13.35
CA ILE A 42 -3.01 12.32 13.13
C ILE A 42 -4.40 12.98 13.06
N LYS A 43 -4.63 14.04 13.81
CA LYS A 43 -5.91 14.77 13.74
C LYS A 43 -6.10 15.48 12.41
N ASP A 44 -5.05 16.06 11.84
CA ASP A 44 -5.15 16.68 10.51
C ASP A 44 -5.33 15.64 9.41
N TYR A 45 -4.61 14.52 9.50
CA TYR A 45 -4.85 13.39 8.62
C TYR A 45 -6.31 12.92 8.67
N LEU A 46 -6.85 12.71 9.86
CA LEU A 46 -8.25 12.29 10.05
C LEU A 46 -9.27 13.34 9.58
N ARG A 47 -8.95 14.63 9.65
CA ARG A 47 -9.79 15.69 9.05
C ARG A 47 -9.84 15.58 7.53
N CYS A 48 -8.71 15.27 6.89
CA CYS A 48 -8.68 15.00 5.45
C CYS A 48 -9.53 13.76 5.11
N VAL A 49 -9.38 12.67 5.87
CA VAL A 49 -10.21 11.47 5.71
C VAL A 49 -11.69 11.78 5.83
N ALA A 50 -12.10 12.55 6.85
CA ALA A 50 -13.50 12.97 7.02
C ALA A 50 -14.01 13.83 5.85
N GLY A 51 -13.15 14.68 5.27
CA GLY A 51 -13.47 15.43 4.06
C GLY A 51 -13.70 14.54 2.85
N VAL A 52 -12.85 13.53 2.66
CA VAL A 52 -13.01 12.54 1.58
C VAL A 52 -14.28 11.71 1.78
N ASP A 53 -14.54 11.23 3.00
CA ASP A 53 -15.74 10.46 3.34
C ASP A 53 -17.03 11.24 3.00
N LYS A 54 -17.08 12.51 3.38
CA LYS A 54 -18.19 13.39 3.02
C LYS A 54 -18.36 13.55 1.51
N ALA A 55 -17.27 13.73 0.77
CA ALA A 55 -17.31 13.87 -0.69
C ALA A 55 -17.80 12.58 -1.37
N VAL A 56 -17.32 11.41 -0.91
CA VAL A 56 -17.80 10.11 -1.38
C VAL A 56 -19.30 9.96 -1.11
N GLY A 57 -19.79 10.30 0.09
CA GLY A 57 -21.20 10.28 0.42
C GLY A 57 -22.03 11.11 -0.56
N GLN A 58 -21.62 12.35 -0.84
CA GLN A 58 -22.30 13.24 -1.80
C GLN A 58 -22.36 12.64 -3.23
N MET A 59 -21.29 11.96 -3.66
CA MET A 59 -21.28 11.29 -4.96
C MET A 59 -22.25 10.12 -5.00
N LEU A 60 -22.32 9.31 -3.93
CA LEU A 60 -23.27 8.19 -3.84
C LEU A 60 -24.71 8.67 -3.82
N ASP A 61 -25.02 9.70 -3.03
CA ASP A 61 -26.35 10.33 -2.99
C ASP A 61 -26.76 10.86 -4.36
N TYR A 62 -25.81 11.46 -5.10
CA TYR A 62 -26.08 11.92 -6.48
C TYR A 62 -26.42 10.76 -7.43
N LEU A 63 -25.68 9.66 -7.36
CA LEU A 63 -25.95 8.48 -8.19
C LEU A 63 -27.33 7.89 -7.91
N GLU A 64 -27.71 7.80 -6.64
CA GLU A 64 -29.04 7.32 -6.24
C GLU A 64 -30.16 8.25 -6.70
N ALA A 65 -30.04 9.54 -6.43
CA ALA A 65 -31.04 10.54 -6.78
C ALA A 65 -31.30 10.63 -8.28
N ASN A 66 -30.32 10.28 -9.11
CA ASN A 66 -30.46 10.32 -10.58
C ASN A 66 -30.71 8.93 -11.22
N GLY A 67 -30.91 7.89 -10.42
CA GLY A 67 -31.17 6.53 -10.93
C GLY A 67 -29.95 5.90 -11.63
N LEU A 68 -28.75 6.34 -11.32
CA LEU A 68 -27.51 5.88 -11.95
C LEU A 68 -26.82 4.78 -11.16
N ALA A 69 -27.13 4.61 -9.86
CA ALA A 69 -26.43 3.73 -8.95
C ALA A 69 -26.36 2.28 -9.44
N GLU A 70 -27.44 1.74 -9.96
CA GLU A 70 -27.52 0.36 -10.45
C GLU A 70 -26.61 0.07 -11.64
N ASN A 71 -26.26 1.09 -12.43
CA ASN A 71 -25.46 0.93 -13.65
C ASN A 71 -24.10 1.65 -13.57
N THR A 72 -23.62 1.92 -12.37
CA THR A 72 -22.34 2.57 -12.14
C THR A 72 -21.43 1.68 -11.29
N VAL A 73 -20.22 1.44 -11.77
CA VAL A 73 -19.14 0.82 -10.96
C VAL A 73 -18.50 1.91 -10.12
N VAL A 74 -18.60 1.79 -8.81
CA VAL A 74 -17.95 2.71 -7.86
C VAL A 74 -16.77 2.01 -7.22
N ILE A 75 -15.59 2.59 -7.33
CA ILE A 75 -14.35 2.07 -6.74
C ILE A 75 -13.76 3.12 -5.83
N TYR A 76 -13.46 2.73 -4.59
CA TYR A 76 -12.66 3.50 -3.66
C TYR A 76 -11.35 2.78 -3.40
N THR A 77 -10.24 3.44 -3.71
CA THR A 77 -8.88 2.89 -3.52
C THR A 77 -7.86 4.02 -3.38
N SER A 78 -6.61 3.65 -3.19
CA SER A 78 -5.46 4.55 -3.19
C SER A 78 -4.37 3.99 -4.11
N ASP A 79 -3.46 4.85 -4.56
CA ASP A 79 -2.27 4.47 -5.34
C ASP A 79 -1.26 3.68 -4.50
N GLN A 80 -1.26 3.90 -3.18
CA GLN A 80 -0.37 3.27 -2.21
C GLN A 80 -0.91 3.40 -0.78
N GLY A 81 -0.33 2.62 0.16
CA GLY A 81 -0.55 2.78 1.58
C GLY A 81 0.26 3.94 2.18
N PHE A 82 0.24 4.08 3.50
CA PHE A 82 0.92 5.17 4.19
C PHE A 82 1.18 4.82 5.66
N TYR A 83 2.40 5.12 6.15
CA TYR A 83 2.75 5.00 7.57
C TYR A 83 2.24 6.20 8.36
N LEU A 84 1.59 5.93 9.47
CA LEU A 84 1.09 6.94 10.39
C LEU A 84 1.83 6.93 11.74
N GLY A 85 3.03 6.38 11.76
CA GLY A 85 3.89 6.22 12.92
C GLY A 85 4.31 4.78 13.17
N GLU A 86 3.76 3.82 12.45
CA GLU A 86 4.17 2.42 12.50
C GLU A 86 5.66 2.30 12.12
N HIS A 87 6.38 1.38 12.72
CA HIS A 87 7.84 1.23 12.59
C HIS A 87 8.64 2.50 12.92
N GLY A 88 8.01 3.51 13.54
CA GLY A 88 8.61 4.82 13.81
C GLY A 88 8.70 5.73 12.58
N TRP A 89 7.97 5.43 11.52
CA TRP A 89 7.99 6.15 10.25
C TRP A 89 6.67 6.85 9.92
N PHE A 90 6.77 7.74 8.98
CA PHE A 90 5.68 8.28 8.18
C PHE A 90 6.11 8.25 6.71
N ASP A 91 5.15 8.42 5.77
CA ASP A 91 5.39 8.27 4.34
C ASP A 91 5.15 6.82 3.83
N LYS A 92 5.77 6.33 2.74
CA LYS A 92 5.20 5.26 1.94
C LYS A 92 6.20 4.44 1.10
N ARG A 93 7.42 4.21 1.54
CA ARG A 93 8.44 3.66 0.63
C ARG A 93 8.90 2.24 0.89
N TRP A 94 8.73 1.75 2.08
CA TRP A 94 9.14 0.42 2.46
C TRP A 94 8.06 -0.63 2.11
N MET A 95 8.46 -1.89 1.92
CA MET A 95 7.57 -2.98 1.53
C MET A 95 6.72 -3.54 2.68
N TYR A 96 6.55 -2.83 3.81
CA TYR A 96 5.66 -3.27 4.89
C TYR A 96 4.19 -3.02 4.55
N GLU A 97 3.28 -3.75 5.22
CA GLU A 97 1.85 -3.73 4.85
C GLU A 97 1.23 -2.34 4.90
N GLU A 98 1.66 -1.45 5.79
CA GLU A 98 1.16 -0.08 5.88
C GLU A 98 1.37 0.72 4.59
N SER A 99 2.48 0.50 3.91
CA SER A 99 2.79 1.11 2.61
C SER A 99 2.27 0.28 1.44
N PHE A 100 2.22 -1.04 1.59
CA PHE A 100 2.03 -1.99 0.50
C PHE A 100 0.57 -2.39 0.29
N LYS A 101 -0.27 -2.29 1.33
CA LYS A 101 -1.67 -2.68 1.31
C LYS A 101 -2.58 -1.47 1.29
N MET A 102 -3.12 -1.14 0.12
CA MET A 102 -4.11 -0.09 -0.05
C MET A 102 -5.52 -0.56 0.35
N PRO A 103 -6.38 0.36 0.80
CA PRO A 103 -7.80 0.07 0.86
C PRO A 103 -8.33 -0.18 -0.56
N PHE A 104 -9.20 -1.16 -0.71
CA PHE A 104 -9.91 -1.41 -1.95
C PHE A 104 -11.35 -1.81 -1.66
N MET A 105 -12.28 -1.00 -2.13
CA MET A 105 -13.71 -1.27 -2.08
C MET A 105 -14.31 -1.06 -3.47
N ILE A 106 -15.18 -1.96 -3.89
CA ILE A 106 -15.86 -1.88 -5.18
C ILE A 106 -17.35 -2.20 -4.99
N SER A 107 -18.21 -1.40 -5.60
CA SER A 107 -19.63 -1.60 -5.64
C SER A 107 -20.11 -1.58 -7.09
N TYR A 108 -20.86 -2.60 -7.49
CA TYR A 108 -21.60 -2.65 -8.74
C TYR A 108 -22.81 -3.58 -8.53
N PRO A 109 -24.01 -3.03 -8.22
CA PRO A 109 -25.15 -3.82 -7.77
C PRO A 109 -25.58 -4.90 -8.74
N LYS A 110 -25.43 -4.68 -10.05
CA LYS A 110 -25.77 -5.69 -11.08
C LYS A 110 -24.92 -6.94 -11.04
N LEU A 111 -23.71 -6.89 -10.48
CA LEU A 111 -22.72 -7.96 -10.61
C LEU A 111 -22.18 -8.43 -9.27
N ILE A 112 -21.99 -7.51 -8.33
CA ILE A 112 -21.26 -7.78 -7.09
C ILE A 112 -22.26 -7.94 -5.94
N LYS A 113 -22.18 -9.10 -5.27
CA LYS A 113 -23.02 -9.37 -4.11
C LYS A 113 -22.69 -8.40 -2.96
N PRO A 114 -23.68 -7.72 -2.37
CA PRO A 114 -23.46 -6.84 -1.22
C PRO A 114 -22.73 -7.53 -0.06
N LYS A 115 -21.87 -6.78 0.63
CA LYS A 115 -21.11 -7.25 1.79
C LYS A 115 -20.18 -8.44 1.53
N SER A 116 -19.90 -8.75 0.27
CA SER A 116 -18.90 -9.76 -0.08
C SER A 116 -17.49 -9.30 0.32
N LYS A 117 -16.65 -10.26 0.65
CA LYS A 117 -15.21 -10.03 0.96
C LYS A 117 -14.37 -10.98 0.12
N ASN A 118 -13.28 -10.49 -0.39
CA ASN A 118 -12.31 -11.26 -1.15
C ASN A 118 -10.90 -11.01 -0.61
N ASN A 119 -10.13 -12.09 -0.39
CA ASN A 119 -8.77 -12.07 0.15
C ASN A 119 -7.71 -12.40 -0.92
N ASN A 120 -8.03 -12.24 -2.19
CA ASN A 120 -7.06 -12.42 -3.25
C ASN A 120 -6.02 -11.29 -3.28
N LEU A 121 -4.82 -11.62 -3.76
CA LEU A 121 -3.79 -10.64 -4.02
C LEU A 121 -4.11 -9.93 -5.33
N LEU A 122 -4.52 -8.67 -5.24
CA LEU A 122 -4.79 -7.80 -6.37
C LEU A 122 -3.70 -6.72 -6.44
N LEU A 123 -3.39 -6.28 -7.64
CA LEU A 123 -2.42 -5.21 -7.89
C LEU A 123 -3.10 -4.06 -8.63
N ASN A 124 -2.53 -2.86 -8.54
CA ASN A 124 -3.01 -1.70 -9.29
C ASN A 124 -2.99 -1.91 -10.82
N ILE A 125 -2.04 -2.70 -11.34
CA ILE A 125 -2.01 -3.09 -12.77
C ILE A 125 -3.22 -3.93 -13.20
N ASP A 126 -3.95 -4.54 -12.26
CA ASP A 126 -5.14 -5.35 -12.54
C ASP A 126 -6.40 -4.48 -12.76
N PHE A 127 -6.37 -3.21 -12.39
CA PHE A 127 -7.53 -2.33 -12.50
C PHE A 127 -7.90 -2.08 -13.96
N ALA A 128 -6.92 -1.77 -14.80
CA ALA A 128 -7.19 -1.50 -16.22
C ALA A 128 -7.86 -2.68 -16.92
N PRO A 129 -7.32 -3.92 -16.90
CA PRO A 129 -8.00 -5.05 -17.55
C PRO A 129 -9.36 -5.35 -16.91
N THR A 130 -9.54 -5.16 -15.59
CA THR A 130 -10.83 -5.36 -14.93
C THR A 130 -11.88 -4.36 -15.39
N LEU A 131 -11.52 -3.08 -15.50
CA LEU A 131 -12.44 -2.02 -15.96
C LEU A 131 -12.81 -2.20 -17.42
N LEU A 132 -11.88 -2.60 -18.28
CA LEU A 132 -12.15 -2.90 -19.69
C LEU A 132 -13.11 -4.09 -19.84
N GLU A 133 -12.88 -5.18 -19.08
CA GLU A 133 -13.78 -6.32 -19.09
C GLU A 133 -15.19 -5.95 -18.60
N LEU A 134 -15.32 -5.15 -17.53
CA LEU A 134 -16.60 -4.64 -17.04
C LEU A 134 -17.32 -3.74 -18.08
N ALA A 135 -16.55 -3.03 -18.91
CA ALA A 135 -17.05 -2.20 -20.00
C ALA A 135 -17.35 -2.99 -21.28
N GLY A 136 -17.07 -4.29 -21.32
CA GLY A 136 -17.24 -5.13 -22.53
C GLY A 136 -16.21 -4.82 -23.63
N VAL A 137 -15.05 -4.26 -23.27
CA VAL A 137 -13.95 -3.92 -24.19
C VAL A 137 -12.93 -5.06 -24.19
N GLU A 138 -12.46 -5.43 -25.37
CA GLU A 138 -11.47 -6.49 -25.54
C GLU A 138 -10.11 -6.10 -24.91
N LEU A 139 -9.52 -7.06 -24.21
CA LEU A 139 -8.22 -6.88 -23.55
C LEU A 139 -7.08 -7.01 -24.57
N THR A 140 -6.04 -6.21 -24.42
CA THR A 140 -4.84 -6.30 -25.25
C THR A 140 -3.79 -7.17 -24.57
N GLU A 141 -3.00 -7.92 -25.38
CA GLU A 141 -1.90 -8.75 -24.89
C GLU A 141 -0.75 -7.96 -24.21
N ALA A 142 -0.69 -6.64 -24.42
CA ALA A 142 0.30 -5.76 -23.79
C ALA A 142 0.04 -5.51 -22.30
N MET A 143 -1.14 -5.88 -21.77
CA MET A 143 -1.47 -5.67 -20.37
C MET A 143 -0.82 -6.73 -19.49
N GLN A 144 -0.02 -6.29 -18.52
CA GLN A 144 0.63 -7.19 -17.54
C GLN A 144 -0.31 -7.60 -16.40
N GLY A 145 -1.36 -6.82 -16.15
CA GLY A 145 -2.36 -7.10 -15.13
C GLY A 145 -3.34 -8.20 -15.56
N THR A 146 -4.03 -8.76 -14.59
CA THR A 146 -5.06 -9.80 -14.80
C THR A 146 -6.39 -9.27 -14.28
N SER A 147 -7.44 -9.34 -15.12
CA SER A 147 -8.79 -8.99 -14.66
C SER A 147 -9.20 -9.88 -13.49
N PHE A 148 -9.80 -9.26 -12.49
CA PHE A 148 -10.39 -9.95 -11.33
C PHE A 148 -11.92 -9.92 -11.32
N VAL A 149 -12.57 -9.69 -12.46
CA VAL A 149 -14.04 -9.80 -12.59
C VAL A 149 -14.57 -11.14 -12.09
N PRO A 150 -13.95 -12.32 -12.41
CA PRO A 150 -14.39 -13.60 -11.86
C PRO A 150 -14.42 -13.64 -10.32
N GLN A 151 -13.47 -12.97 -9.65
CA GLN A 151 -13.40 -12.90 -8.20
C GLN A 151 -14.42 -11.94 -7.57
N LEU A 152 -14.95 -11.01 -8.35
CA LEU A 152 -16.05 -10.12 -7.94
C LEU A 152 -17.39 -10.84 -7.95
N ILE A 153 -17.60 -11.73 -8.90
CA ILE A 153 -18.86 -12.47 -9.10
C ILE A 153 -18.97 -13.67 -8.17
N SER A 154 -17.88 -14.40 -8.04
CA SER A 154 -17.79 -15.62 -7.25
C SER A 154 -16.51 -15.61 -6.44
N ASN A 155 -16.49 -16.28 -5.29
CA ASN A 155 -15.24 -16.53 -4.55
C ASN A 155 -14.38 -17.58 -5.29
N SER A 156 -14.18 -17.35 -6.58
CA SER A 156 -13.41 -18.23 -7.45
C SER A 156 -11.93 -18.18 -7.14
N ASP A 157 -11.19 -19.01 -7.85
CA ASP A 157 -9.77 -19.26 -7.67
C ASP A 157 -8.92 -18.00 -7.54
N GLN A 158 -7.81 -18.17 -6.89
CA GLN A 158 -6.82 -17.15 -6.60
C GLN A 158 -6.27 -16.54 -7.90
N VAL A 159 -6.27 -15.21 -8.01
CA VAL A 159 -5.68 -14.48 -9.16
C VAL A 159 -4.19 -14.79 -9.29
N ARG A 160 -3.49 -14.78 -8.15
CA ARG A 160 -2.05 -15.09 -8.09
C ARG A 160 -1.64 -15.62 -6.71
N GLU A 161 -0.57 -16.42 -6.69
CA GLU A 161 -0.01 -16.96 -5.45
C GLU A 161 0.89 -15.99 -4.69
N ALA A 162 1.51 -15.06 -5.43
CA ALA A 162 2.47 -14.11 -4.89
C ALA A 162 2.52 -12.85 -5.74
N VAL A 163 3.00 -11.78 -5.14
CA VAL A 163 3.34 -10.52 -5.81
C VAL A 163 4.81 -10.21 -5.59
N TYR A 164 5.44 -9.62 -6.60
CA TYR A 164 6.81 -9.12 -6.56
C TYR A 164 6.81 -7.61 -6.46
N TYR A 165 7.78 -7.06 -5.74
CA TYR A 165 7.98 -5.64 -5.57
C TYR A 165 9.46 -5.31 -5.66
N HIS A 166 9.79 -4.16 -6.27
CA HIS A 166 11.15 -3.66 -6.32
C HIS A 166 11.16 -2.13 -6.18
N TYR A 167 11.99 -1.63 -5.28
CA TYR A 167 12.22 -0.22 -5.03
C TYR A 167 13.64 0.16 -5.44
N TYR A 168 13.77 1.11 -6.37
CA TYR A 168 15.05 1.48 -6.99
C TYR A 168 15.59 2.84 -6.57
N GLU A 169 14.75 3.70 -5.97
CA GLU A 169 15.08 5.10 -5.74
C GLU A 169 16.11 5.28 -4.62
N TYR A 170 17.39 5.16 -4.94
CA TYR A 170 18.50 5.37 -4.01
C TYR A 170 19.72 5.90 -4.79
N PRO A 171 20.51 6.85 -4.24
CA PRO A 171 20.41 7.57 -2.94
C PRO A 171 19.66 8.92 -3.03
N LYS A 172 18.54 8.96 -3.73
CA LYS A 172 17.78 10.19 -3.95
C LYS A 172 16.95 10.58 -2.71
N TRP A 173 16.12 11.59 -2.88
CA TRP A 173 15.34 12.36 -1.87
C TRP A 173 14.97 11.65 -0.57
N HIS A 174 14.54 10.41 -0.62
CA HIS A 174 14.01 9.70 0.55
C HIS A 174 15.06 8.89 1.29
N MET A 175 16.22 8.68 0.70
CA MET A 175 17.32 7.88 1.28
C MET A 175 16.85 6.51 1.80
N VAL A 176 15.78 5.98 1.22
CA VAL A 176 15.29 4.64 1.51
C VAL A 176 16.17 3.63 0.80
N GLN A 177 16.66 2.65 1.56
CA GLN A 177 17.52 1.59 1.06
C GLN A 177 16.83 0.83 -0.07
N PRO A 178 17.48 0.60 -1.23
CA PRO A 178 16.88 -0.15 -2.30
C PRO A 178 16.60 -1.59 -1.83
N HIS A 179 15.44 -2.07 -2.19
CA HIS A 179 15.00 -3.37 -1.75
C HIS A 179 14.01 -3.98 -2.76
N TYR A 180 13.94 -5.29 -2.73
CA TYR A 180 12.94 -6.03 -3.45
C TYR A 180 12.42 -7.17 -2.60
N GLY A 181 11.34 -7.79 -3.03
CA GLY A 181 10.81 -8.91 -2.28
C GLY A 181 9.59 -9.56 -2.90
N ILE A 182 9.16 -10.61 -2.24
CA ILE A 182 7.98 -11.38 -2.62
C ILE A 182 6.99 -11.45 -1.46
N ARG A 183 5.72 -11.22 -1.75
CA ARG A 183 4.61 -11.33 -0.79
C ARG A 183 3.63 -12.39 -1.28
N THR A 184 3.42 -13.42 -0.48
CA THR A 184 2.36 -14.43 -0.62
C THR A 184 1.19 -14.06 0.28
N LYS A 185 0.09 -14.83 0.28
CA LYS A 185 -1.03 -14.58 1.22
C LYS A 185 -0.59 -14.54 2.69
N ARG A 186 0.43 -15.31 3.07
CA ARG A 186 0.87 -15.46 4.45
C ARG A 186 2.27 -14.91 4.72
N PHE A 187 3.20 -15.09 3.81
CA PHE A 187 4.61 -14.75 4.06
C PHE A 187 5.08 -13.60 3.18
N LYS A 188 5.95 -12.79 3.73
CA LYS A 188 6.68 -11.74 3.03
C LYS A 188 8.17 -11.95 3.25
N LEU A 189 8.94 -11.96 2.16
CA LEU A 189 10.40 -11.99 2.16
C LEU A 189 10.90 -10.73 1.48
N ILE A 190 11.77 -9.98 2.15
CA ILE A 190 12.33 -8.71 1.67
C ILE A 190 13.86 -8.84 1.66
N HIS A 191 14.51 -8.31 0.62
CA HIS A 191 15.95 -8.19 0.51
C HIS A 191 16.35 -6.72 0.35
N PHE A 192 17.11 -6.21 1.28
CA PHE A 192 17.77 -4.92 1.19
C PHE A 192 19.17 -5.13 0.62
N TYR A 193 19.48 -4.42 -0.46
CA TYR A 193 20.71 -4.63 -1.22
C TYR A 193 21.47 -3.31 -1.44
N TYR A 194 22.51 -3.32 -2.24
CA TYR A 194 23.43 -2.24 -2.59
C TYR A 194 24.58 -2.09 -1.59
N ASN A 195 24.45 -1.28 -0.54
CA ASN A 195 25.48 -1.08 0.49
C ASN A 195 25.22 -1.89 1.78
N MET A 196 24.22 -2.75 1.74
CA MET A 196 23.90 -3.75 2.77
C MET A 196 23.43 -5.03 2.09
N ASP A 197 23.42 -6.13 2.81
CA ASP A 197 22.88 -7.42 2.36
C ASP A 197 22.07 -8.00 3.51
N GLU A 198 20.87 -7.49 3.69
CA GLU A 198 19.98 -7.88 4.77
C GLU A 198 18.67 -8.45 4.25
N TRP A 199 18.21 -9.48 4.93
CA TRP A 199 16.98 -10.16 4.59
C TRP A 199 16.01 -10.14 5.75
N GLU A 200 14.75 -9.97 5.43
CA GLU A 200 13.65 -10.05 6.38
C GLU A 200 12.61 -11.04 5.92
N LEU A 201 12.07 -11.83 6.85
CA LEU A 201 10.96 -12.75 6.63
C LEU A 201 9.90 -12.53 7.69
N TYR A 202 8.66 -12.35 7.25
CA TYR A 202 7.50 -12.17 8.12
C TYR A 202 6.41 -13.20 7.84
N ASP A 203 5.75 -13.66 8.90
CA ASP A 203 4.54 -14.49 8.86
C ASP A 203 3.35 -13.58 9.20
N LEU A 204 2.68 -13.06 8.18
CA LEU A 204 1.62 -12.05 8.30
C LEU A 204 0.36 -12.54 9.05
N ASP A 205 0.19 -13.86 9.18
CA ASP A 205 -0.91 -14.42 9.98
C ASP A 205 -0.64 -14.31 11.49
N SER A 206 0.62 -14.48 11.91
CA SER A 206 1.01 -14.43 13.31
C SER A 206 1.62 -13.10 13.73
N ASP A 207 2.12 -12.32 12.79
CA ASP A 207 2.78 -11.03 12.96
C ASP A 207 2.33 -10.06 11.85
N PRO A 208 1.08 -9.60 11.88
CA PRO A 208 0.55 -8.70 10.86
C PRO A 208 1.21 -7.30 10.86
N ASN A 209 1.91 -6.95 11.93
CA ASN A 209 2.64 -5.69 12.07
C ASN A 209 4.13 -5.79 11.72
N GLU A 210 4.59 -6.95 11.23
CA GLU A 210 5.94 -7.16 10.72
C GLU A 210 7.07 -6.69 11.68
N THR A 211 6.92 -7.02 12.95
CA THR A 211 7.84 -6.61 14.04
C THR A 211 8.84 -7.67 14.44
N ASN A 212 8.66 -8.92 13.98
CA ASN A 212 9.49 -10.05 14.36
C ASN A 212 10.10 -10.73 13.13
N ASN A 213 11.32 -10.32 12.76
CA ASN A 213 12.04 -10.92 11.64
C ASN A 213 12.36 -12.41 11.91
N LEU A 214 11.86 -13.27 11.05
CA LEU A 214 12.03 -14.72 11.11
C LEU A 214 13.20 -15.24 10.24
N TYR A 215 13.83 -14.35 9.45
CA TYR A 215 14.95 -14.72 8.61
C TYR A 215 16.11 -15.27 9.45
N GLY A 216 16.83 -16.25 8.94
CA GLY A 216 17.92 -16.91 9.66
C GLY A 216 17.51 -17.98 10.68
N LYS A 217 16.23 -18.02 11.10
CA LYS A 217 15.75 -19.09 12.02
C LYS A 217 15.72 -20.44 11.27
N VAL A 218 16.29 -21.48 11.86
CA VAL A 218 16.43 -22.82 11.26
C VAL A 218 15.11 -23.39 10.73
N LYS A 219 14.03 -23.19 11.47
CA LYS A 219 12.68 -23.63 11.13
C LYS A 219 12.21 -23.14 9.75
N TYR A 220 12.66 -21.97 9.31
CA TYR A 220 12.19 -21.32 8.09
C TYR A 220 13.15 -21.46 6.90
N LYS A 221 14.29 -22.15 7.04
CA LYS A 221 15.28 -22.32 5.95
C LYS A 221 14.69 -22.86 4.65
N LYS A 222 13.80 -23.86 4.74
CA LYS A 222 13.15 -24.45 3.54
C LYS A 222 12.19 -23.46 2.88
N LEU A 223 11.43 -22.70 3.68
CA LEU A 223 10.51 -21.66 3.20
C LEU A 223 11.27 -20.53 2.50
N VAL A 224 12.32 -20.01 3.12
CA VAL A 224 13.17 -18.96 2.52
C VAL A 224 13.71 -19.42 1.16
N LYS A 225 14.22 -20.66 1.05
CA LYS A 225 14.69 -21.21 -0.23
C LYS A 225 13.59 -21.26 -1.29
N LEU A 226 12.36 -21.63 -0.90
CA LEU A 226 11.21 -21.65 -1.78
C LEU A 226 10.82 -20.24 -2.25
N LEU A 227 10.76 -19.27 -1.32
CA LEU A 227 10.40 -17.89 -1.64
C LEU A 227 11.44 -17.24 -2.56
N LYS A 228 12.73 -17.39 -2.27
CA LYS A 228 13.82 -16.92 -3.15
C LYS A 228 13.73 -17.51 -4.56
N LYS A 229 13.38 -18.80 -4.70
CA LYS A 229 13.17 -19.43 -6.02
C LYS A 229 11.96 -18.83 -6.75
N LYS A 230 10.86 -18.55 -6.02
CA LYS A 230 9.68 -17.90 -6.61
C LYS A 230 10.00 -16.46 -7.05
N GLU A 231 10.71 -15.71 -6.23
CA GLU A 231 11.14 -14.35 -6.50
C GLU A 231 11.98 -14.24 -7.78
N ALA A 232 13.02 -15.07 -7.94
CA ALA A 232 13.86 -15.11 -9.13
C ALA A 232 13.06 -15.39 -10.43
N ASN A 233 11.97 -16.15 -10.36
CA ASN A 233 11.08 -16.37 -11.49
C ASN A 233 10.24 -15.14 -11.87
N PHE A 234 10.00 -14.21 -10.93
CA PHE A 234 9.32 -12.95 -11.21
C PHE A 234 10.27 -11.92 -11.81
N GLU A 235 11.49 -11.81 -11.27
CA GLU A 235 12.51 -10.88 -11.74
C GLU A 235 12.81 -11.07 -13.24
N THR A 236 12.97 -12.31 -13.68
CA THR A 236 13.21 -12.65 -15.10
C THR A 236 12.05 -12.31 -16.03
N ARG A 237 10.83 -12.19 -15.51
CA ARG A 237 9.62 -11.87 -16.29
C ARG A 237 9.33 -10.37 -16.37
N THR A 238 9.70 -9.63 -15.32
CA THR A 238 9.35 -8.20 -15.18
C THR A 238 10.46 -7.26 -15.60
N CYS A 239 11.71 -7.74 -15.61
CA CYS A 239 12.89 -6.99 -16.08
C CYS A 239 13.61 -7.86 -17.12
N PRO A 240 13.09 -7.98 -18.36
CA PRO A 240 13.92 -8.51 -19.45
C PRO A 240 15.05 -7.51 -19.68
N GLY A 241 16.30 -7.97 -19.45
CA GLY A 241 17.56 -7.22 -19.52
C GLY A 241 17.75 -6.46 -20.82
#